data_bff9d70dccb76908923262c3c3896134
#
_entry.id   bff9d70dccb76908923262c3c3896134
#
_cell.length_a   1.000
_cell.length_b   1.000
_cell.length_c   1.000
_cell.angle_alpha   90.00
_cell.angle_beta   90.00
_cell.angle_gamma   90.00
#
_symmetry.space_group_name_H-M   'P 1'
#
loop_
_entity.id
_entity.type
_entity.pdbx_description
1 polymer ?
#
loop_
_entity_poly.entity_id
_entity_poly.type
_entity_poly.pdbx_seq_one_letter_code
_entity_poly.pdbx_strand_id
1 'polypeptide(L)'
;MHQIAPGIYIEDAFAGVTLGALILPHGTIMVDAPLRAEDARSWRASLTNLSIGSNRILVNLDAHLDRTLGSRALDSTIVAHQTTAQVFRNRPSVFKGHSADSGAEWEVSNDVFGTRWAIPDITFSDRLYFHWGGPEIILEHHPGPTQGSIWVLIPSAKVIFVGDTILNDQTPFLASADLPAWIESLELLKTAYKQYTIISSRGGSNGIDSIRSQLKILKKILRGLEKLAKKDAPPEMTEGLISSLISGISLPTNRRKHYIQRLRHGLYYYYSQHYITLEALEQDKSS
;
A
#
# COMPACT_ATOMS: atom_id res chain seq x y z
N MET A 1 19.69 -3.61 4.13
CA MET A 1 19.59 -2.16 3.80
C MET A 1 20.65 -1.79 2.79
N HIS A 2 20.29 -1.05 1.74
CA HIS A 2 21.21 -0.57 0.72
C HIS A 2 20.84 0.84 0.25
N GLN A 3 21.85 1.61 -0.12
CA GLN A 3 21.71 2.98 -0.59
C GLN A 3 21.40 2.99 -2.08
N ILE A 4 20.32 3.68 -2.49
CA ILE A 4 19.88 3.79 -3.88
C ILE A 4 20.21 5.15 -4.51
N ALA A 5 20.39 6.17 -3.67
CA ALA A 5 20.90 7.49 -4.03
C ALA A 5 21.55 8.14 -2.79
N PRO A 6 22.33 9.22 -2.92
CA PRO A 6 22.94 9.88 -1.76
C PRO A 6 21.93 10.21 -0.67
N GLY A 7 22.11 9.63 0.53
CA GLY A 7 21.20 9.80 1.66
C GLY A 7 19.87 9.07 1.58
N ILE A 8 19.60 8.30 0.51
CA ILE A 8 18.33 7.57 0.32
C ILE A 8 18.60 6.06 0.34
N TYR A 9 17.93 5.37 1.24
CA TYR A 9 18.10 3.95 1.50
C TYR A 9 16.79 3.19 1.37
N ILE A 10 16.87 1.92 1.01
CA ILE A 10 15.77 0.96 1.09
C ILE A 10 16.18 -0.27 1.92
N GLU A 11 15.18 -0.90 2.53
CA GLU A 11 15.33 -2.14 3.30
C GLU A 11 14.22 -3.11 2.92
N ASP A 12 14.58 -4.28 2.45
CA ASP A 12 13.68 -5.33 1.96
C ASP A 12 13.86 -6.67 2.67
N ALA A 13 14.68 -6.70 3.74
CA ALA A 13 14.89 -7.90 4.54
C ALA A 13 13.68 -8.24 5.44
N PHE A 14 12.81 -7.27 5.73
CA PHE A 14 11.60 -7.52 6.52
C PHE A 14 10.50 -8.13 5.66
N ALA A 15 9.86 -9.17 6.19
CA ALA A 15 8.87 -9.94 5.43
C ALA A 15 7.71 -9.08 4.93
N GLY A 16 7.48 -9.11 3.63
CA GLY A 16 6.31 -8.53 2.97
C GLY A 16 6.36 -7.01 2.74
N VAL A 17 7.44 -6.32 3.12
CA VAL A 17 7.55 -4.87 2.96
C VAL A 17 8.93 -4.42 2.49
N THR A 18 8.96 -3.41 1.62
CA THR A 18 10.16 -2.62 1.32
C THR A 18 10.01 -1.27 1.99
N LEU A 19 10.90 -0.97 2.92
CA LEU A 19 10.93 0.28 3.67
C LEU A 19 11.86 1.29 2.99
N GLY A 20 11.60 2.57 3.22
CA GLY A 20 12.47 3.66 2.80
C GLY A 20 13.03 4.45 3.97
N ALA A 21 14.22 5.05 3.78
CA ALA A 21 14.78 6.03 4.69
C ALA A 21 15.53 7.12 3.95
N LEU A 22 15.32 8.37 4.37
CA LEU A 22 16.05 9.53 3.90
C LEU A 22 16.82 10.12 5.08
N ILE A 23 18.14 10.09 4.99
CA ILE A 23 19.05 10.65 6.00
C ILE A 23 19.35 12.09 5.63
N LEU A 24 18.89 13.01 6.46
CA LEU A 24 18.96 14.45 6.25
C LEU A 24 19.75 15.12 7.38
N PRO A 25 20.26 16.35 7.18
CA PRO A 25 21.01 17.07 8.23
C PRO A 25 20.23 17.24 9.54
N HIS A 26 18.90 17.43 9.48
CA HIS A 26 18.08 17.65 10.67
C HIS A 26 17.41 16.38 11.22
N GLY A 27 17.61 15.22 10.58
CA GLY A 27 17.06 13.96 11.06
C GLY A 27 16.75 12.97 9.95
N THR A 28 15.92 12.00 10.24
CA THR A 28 15.58 10.90 9.33
C THR A 28 14.09 10.91 9.00
N ILE A 29 13.75 10.84 7.72
CA ILE A 29 12.40 10.53 7.26
C ILE A 29 12.36 9.05 6.88
N MET A 30 11.51 8.28 7.54
CA MET A 30 11.25 6.88 7.26
C MET A 30 9.99 6.76 6.41
N VAL A 31 9.96 5.80 5.48
CA VAL A 31 8.81 5.49 4.63
C VAL A 31 8.34 4.08 4.96
N ASP A 32 7.13 3.98 5.46
CA ASP A 32 6.49 2.79 5.99
C ASP A 32 7.23 2.15 7.20
N ALA A 33 6.60 1.18 7.85
CA ALA A 33 7.10 0.48 9.01
C ALA A 33 7.00 -1.04 8.81
N PRO A 34 7.87 -1.85 9.44
CA PRO A 34 7.67 -3.29 9.49
C PRO A 34 6.38 -3.64 10.22
N LEU A 35 5.85 -4.84 9.96
CA LEU A 35 4.67 -5.36 10.64
C LEU A 35 4.88 -5.50 12.15
N ARG A 36 6.03 -6.05 12.56
CA ARG A 36 6.34 -6.38 13.95
C ARG A 36 7.06 -5.24 14.66
N ALA A 37 6.71 -5.05 15.93
CA ALA A 37 7.34 -4.03 16.76
C ALA A 37 8.85 -4.27 16.99
N GLU A 38 9.29 -5.52 17.05
CA GLU A 38 10.72 -5.89 17.18
C GLU A 38 11.51 -5.54 15.91
N ASP A 39 10.94 -5.83 14.73
CA ASP A 39 11.53 -5.47 13.45
C ASP A 39 11.62 -3.94 13.30
N ALA A 40 10.59 -3.22 13.73
CA ALA A 40 10.59 -1.75 13.74
C ALA A 40 11.68 -1.18 14.66
N ARG A 41 11.89 -1.77 15.86
CA ARG A 41 13.01 -1.39 16.73
C ARG A 41 14.37 -1.67 16.11
N SER A 42 14.53 -2.82 15.45
CA SER A 42 15.75 -3.19 14.73
C SER A 42 16.03 -2.21 13.60
N TRP A 43 15.00 -1.89 12.79
CA TRP A 43 15.10 -0.90 11.73
C TRP A 43 15.53 0.48 12.25
N ARG A 44 14.86 0.95 13.31
CA ARG A 44 15.22 2.22 13.97
C ARG A 44 16.67 2.24 14.45
N ALA A 45 17.15 1.15 15.05
CA ALA A 45 18.53 1.03 15.52
C ALA A 45 19.54 1.12 14.35
N SER A 46 19.26 0.45 13.24
CA SER A 46 20.09 0.52 12.02
C SER A 46 20.18 1.94 11.48
N LEU A 47 19.08 2.69 11.47
CA LEU A 47 19.04 4.08 11.01
C LEU A 47 19.74 5.04 11.97
N THR A 48 19.70 4.78 13.27
CA THR A 48 20.38 5.62 14.27
C THR A 48 21.89 5.71 14.02
N ASN A 49 22.51 4.63 13.53
CA ASN A 49 23.94 4.60 13.20
C ASN A 49 24.29 5.45 11.96
N LEU A 50 23.33 5.79 11.13
CA LEU A 50 23.52 6.62 9.92
C LEU A 50 23.08 8.06 10.15
N SER A 51 22.22 8.32 11.14
CA SER A 51 21.57 9.62 11.35
C SER A 51 22.54 10.61 11.99
N ILE A 52 22.56 11.83 11.48
CA ILE A 52 23.29 12.97 12.07
C ILE A 52 22.43 13.64 13.15
N GLY A 53 21.09 13.67 12.98
CA GLY A 53 20.13 14.29 13.90
C GLY A 53 19.27 13.26 14.64
N SER A 54 18.68 13.68 15.77
CA SER A 54 17.83 12.83 16.60
C SER A 54 16.35 12.82 16.15
N ASN A 55 15.94 13.76 15.31
CA ASN A 55 14.56 13.90 14.88
C ASN A 55 14.17 12.77 13.90
N ARG A 56 12.97 12.24 14.05
CA ARG A 56 12.45 11.17 13.20
C ARG A 56 11.03 11.48 12.78
N ILE A 57 10.79 11.34 11.49
CA ILE A 57 9.45 11.37 10.90
C ILE A 57 9.21 10.03 10.21
N LEU A 58 8.05 9.45 10.41
CA LEU A 58 7.55 8.31 9.67
C LEU A 58 6.45 8.77 8.73
N VAL A 59 6.58 8.44 7.47
CA VAL A 59 5.53 8.65 6.47
C VAL A 59 4.87 7.29 6.20
N ASN A 60 3.59 7.16 6.55
CA ASN A 60 2.79 5.99 6.16
C ASN A 60 2.18 6.25 4.79
N LEU A 61 2.55 5.45 3.79
CA LEU A 61 2.07 5.60 2.41
C LEU A 61 0.58 5.30 2.26
N ASP A 62 0.02 4.49 3.15
CA ASP A 62 -1.42 4.20 3.25
C ASP A 62 -1.77 3.54 4.59
N ALA A 63 -2.96 2.91 4.69
CA ALA A 63 -3.46 2.27 5.90
C ALA A 63 -3.26 0.74 5.93
N HIS A 64 -2.47 0.14 5.04
CA HIS A 64 -2.24 -1.31 5.06
C HIS A 64 -1.54 -1.74 6.35
N LEU A 65 -2.05 -2.82 6.93
CA LEU A 65 -1.66 -3.33 8.25
C LEU A 65 -0.18 -3.68 8.35
N ASP A 66 0.31 -4.40 7.38
CA ASP A 66 1.66 -4.94 7.33
C ASP A 66 2.77 -3.87 7.18
N ARG A 67 2.38 -2.62 6.92
CA ARG A 67 3.29 -1.48 6.78
C ARG A 67 3.08 -0.39 7.83
N THR A 68 2.13 -0.58 8.73
CA THR A 68 1.73 0.44 9.69
C THR A 68 1.60 -0.05 11.12
N LEU A 69 1.47 -1.36 11.35
CA LEU A 69 1.22 -1.89 12.70
C LEU A 69 2.44 -1.70 13.62
N GLY A 70 3.66 -1.84 13.10
CA GLY A 70 4.89 -1.59 13.85
C GLY A 70 5.26 -0.11 14.03
N SER A 71 4.51 0.83 13.44
CA SER A 71 4.84 2.27 13.43
C SER A 71 5.11 2.84 14.82
N ARG A 72 4.34 2.41 15.83
CA ARG A 72 4.50 2.88 17.22
C ARG A 72 5.90 2.60 17.80
N ALA A 73 6.54 1.51 17.38
CA ALA A 73 7.86 1.12 17.87
C ALA A 73 9.02 1.91 17.24
N LEU A 74 8.75 2.69 16.20
CA LEU A 74 9.74 3.59 15.58
C LEU A 74 9.97 4.86 16.40
N ASP A 75 9.07 5.21 17.32
CA ASP A 75 9.21 6.37 18.19
C ASP A 75 9.48 7.66 17.39
N SER A 76 8.52 8.02 16.56
CA SER A 76 8.63 9.09 15.57
C SER A 76 7.32 9.85 15.41
N THR A 77 7.38 11.08 14.93
CA THR A 77 6.20 11.81 14.46
C THR A 77 5.69 11.15 13.17
N ILE A 78 4.41 10.79 13.12
CA ILE A 78 3.80 10.06 12.02
C ILE A 78 3.02 11.02 11.13
N VAL A 79 3.32 10.98 9.82
CA VAL A 79 2.65 11.75 8.78
C VAL A 79 1.92 10.81 7.84
N ALA A 80 0.67 11.12 7.50
CA ALA A 80 -0.11 10.38 6.52
C ALA A 80 -1.19 11.26 5.87
N HIS A 81 -1.83 10.74 4.82
CA HIS A 81 -3.02 11.38 4.27
C HIS A 81 -4.18 11.37 5.29
N GLN A 82 -5.03 12.40 5.25
CA GLN A 82 -6.18 12.52 6.18
C GLN A 82 -7.13 11.31 6.13
N THR A 83 -7.36 10.73 4.94
CA THR A 83 -8.19 9.53 4.78
C THR A 83 -7.54 8.30 5.45
N THR A 84 -6.22 8.16 5.35
CA THR A 84 -5.47 7.14 6.09
C THR A 84 -5.67 7.30 7.61
N ALA A 85 -5.57 8.52 8.12
CA ALA A 85 -5.81 8.78 9.55
C ALA A 85 -7.26 8.47 9.98
N GLN A 86 -8.25 8.73 9.13
CA GLN A 86 -9.65 8.33 9.39
C GLN A 86 -9.80 6.82 9.51
N VAL A 87 -9.15 6.06 8.62
CA VAL A 87 -9.15 4.59 8.69
C VAL A 87 -8.60 4.13 10.04
N PHE A 88 -7.50 4.71 10.54
CA PHE A 88 -6.93 4.35 11.85
C PHE A 88 -7.84 4.71 13.02
N ARG A 89 -8.50 5.87 12.98
CA ARG A 89 -9.46 6.29 14.04
C ARG A 89 -10.68 5.37 14.12
N ASN A 90 -11.10 4.80 12.99
CA ASN A 90 -12.25 3.90 12.91
C ASN A 90 -11.92 2.44 13.28
N ARG A 91 -10.63 2.09 13.40
CA ARG A 91 -10.20 0.76 13.85
C ARG A 91 -10.31 0.62 15.37
N PRO A 92 -10.52 -0.60 15.89
CA PRO A 92 -10.33 -0.87 17.31
C PRO A 92 -8.95 -0.40 17.77
N SER A 93 -8.84 0.11 19.00
CA SER A 93 -7.57 0.64 19.54
C SER A 93 -6.42 -0.39 19.58
N VAL A 94 -6.76 -1.66 19.54
CA VAL A 94 -5.85 -2.81 19.56
C VAL A 94 -6.17 -3.73 18.40
N PHE A 95 -5.14 -4.23 17.73
CA PHE A 95 -5.29 -5.25 16.71
C PHE A 95 -5.73 -6.57 17.34
N LYS A 96 -6.91 -7.06 16.98
CA LYS A 96 -7.52 -8.29 17.52
C LYS A 96 -7.36 -9.50 16.58
N GLY A 97 -6.65 -9.33 15.46
CA GLY A 97 -6.61 -10.32 14.40
C GLY A 97 -7.81 -10.19 13.46
N HIS A 98 -7.74 -10.91 12.38
CA HIS A 98 -8.85 -11.10 11.44
C HIS A 98 -9.00 -12.59 11.14
N SER A 99 -10.19 -12.99 10.70
CA SER A 99 -10.32 -14.26 9.98
C SER A 99 -9.47 -14.19 8.70
N ALA A 100 -8.90 -15.30 8.28
CA ALA A 100 -8.03 -15.39 7.11
C ALA A 100 -8.82 -15.25 5.78
N ASP A 101 -9.67 -14.24 5.67
CA ASP A 101 -10.65 -14.10 4.59
C ASP A 101 -10.12 -13.22 3.45
N SER A 102 -9.25 -12.25 3.74
CA SER A 102 -8.75 -11.33 2.71
C SER A 102 -7.56 -11.88 1.93
N GLY A 103 -6.97 -13.00 2.36
CA GLY A 103 -5.76 -13.57 1.77
C GLY A 103 -4.52 -12.71 1.97
N ALA A 104 -4.49 -11.88 3.01
CA ALA A 104 -3.33 -11.11 3.39
C ALA A 104 -2.35 -11.97 4.22
N GLU A 105 -1.06 -11.81 3.97
CA GLU A 105 -0.02 -12.64 4.60
C GLU A 105 0.06 -12.46 6.12
N TRP A 106 -0.27 -11.27 6.62
CA TRP A 106 -0.26 -10.94 8.04
C TRP A 106 -1.44 -11.56 8.82
N GLU A 107 -2.49 -12.02 8.15
CA GLU A 107 -3.65 -12.65 8.82
C GLU A 107 -3.29 -13.95 9.55
N VAL A 108 -2.20 -14.60 9.14
CA VAL A 108 -1.70 -15.83 9.78
C VAL A 108 -0.63 -15.57 10.85
N SER A 109 -0.26 -14.32 11.09
CA SER A 109 0.76 -13.92 12.07
C SER A 109 0.13 -13.74 13.46
N ASN A 110 0.27 -14.72 14.35
CA ASN A 110 -0.28 -14.66 15.71
C ASN A 110 0.49 -13.73 16.65
N ASP A 111 1.71 -13.38 16.34
CA ASP A 111 2.62 -12.59 17.16
C ASP A 111 2.36 -11.08 17.12
N VAL A 112 1.43 -10.63 16.30
CA VAL A 112 1.02 -9.21 16.21
C VAL A 112 -0.27 -8.88 16.96
N PHE A 113 -0.94 -9.88 17.52
CA PHE A 113 -2.16 -9.66 18.32
C PHE A 113 -1.87 -8.79 19.54
N GLY A 114 -2.82 -7.93 19.88
CA GLY A 114 -2.68 -7.01 21.00
C GLY A 114 -1.84 -5.75 20.68
N THR A 115 -1.26 -5.63 19.49
CA THR A 115 -0.53 -4.44 19.09
C THR A 115 -1.47 -3.25 18.99
N ARG A 116 -1.08 -2.11 19.57
CA ARG A 116 -1.84 -0.85 19.47
C ARG A 116 -1.46 -0.11 18.21
N TRP A 117 -2.46 0.43 17.54
CA TRP A 117 -2.29 1.34 16.42
C TRP A 117 -1.56 2.63 16.83
N ALA A 118 -0.78 3.16 15.90
CA ALA A 118 -0.28 4.52 15.95
C ALA A 118 -1.13 5.37 15.01
N ILE A 119 -1.84 6.36 15.56
CA ILE A 119 -2.60 7.32 14.77
C ILE A 119 -1.62 8.37 14.25
N PRO A 120 -1.70 8.80 12.98
CA PRO A 120 -0.86 9.88 12.47
C PRO A 120 -1.01 11.18 13.26
N ASP A 121 0.12 11.81 13.56
CA ASP A 121 0.21 13.09 14.28
C ASP A 121 -0.04 14.27 13.35
N ILE A 122 0.43 14.18 12.11
CA ILE A 122 0.29 15.20 11.07
C ILE A 122 -0.47 14.60 9.89
N THR A 123 -1.47 15.33 9.40
CA THR A 123 -2.22 14.93 8.22
C THR A 123 -2.29 16.03 7.19
N PHE A 124 -2.40 15.64 5.93
CA PHE A 124 -2.58 16.55 4.80
C PHE A 124 -3.62 15.97 3.81
N SER A 125 -4.12 16.79 2.87
CA SER A 125 -5.18 16.39 1.93
C SER A 125 -4.71 16.28 0.48
N ASP A 126 -3.70 17.06 0.07
CA ASP A 126 -3.24 17.09 -1.32
C ASP A 126 -1.72 16.93 -1.39
N ARG A 127 -0.99 17.91 -0.89
CA ARG A 127 0.48 17.93 -0.88
C ARG A 127 1.04 18.42 0.43
N LEU A 128 2.23 17.89 0.78
CA LEU A 128 3.04 18.36 1.91
C LEU A 128 4.51 18.41 1.47
N TYR A 129 5.19 19.51 1.78
CA TYR A 129 6.59 19.74 1.43
C TYR A 129 7.46 19.71 2.68
N PHE A 130 8.56 18.96 2.63
CA PHE A 130 9.59 18.99 3.67
C PHE A 130 10.82 19.73 3.18
N HIS A 131 11.19 20.79 3.92
CA HIS A 131 12.41 21.57 3.72
C HIS A 131 13.31 21.37 4.94
N TRP A 132 14.00 20.23 4.98
CA TRP A 132 14.68 19.76 6.19
C TRP A 132 16.20 19.71 6.05
N GLY A 133 16.80 20.80 5.51
CA GLY A 133 18.24 20.96 5.33
C GLY A 133 18.89 20.07 4.28
N GLY A 134 18.09 19.45 3.42
CA GLY A 134 18.49 18.56 2.33
C GLY A 134 17.69 18.82 1.07
N PRO A 135 17.54 17.82 0.20
CA PRO A 135 16.69 17.92 -0.96
C PRO A 135 15.23 18.15 -0.54
N GLU A 136 14.48 18.85 -1.37
CA GLU A 136 13.03 18.94 -1.23
C GLU A 136 12.41 17.55 -1.31
N ILE A 137 11.50 17.25 -0.36
CA ILE A 137 10.73 16.02 -0.32
C ILE A 137 9.27 16.40 -0.38
N ILE A 138 8.55 15.79 -1.30
CA ILE A 138 7.14 16.08 -1.55
C ILE A 138 6.33 14.82 -1.25
N LEU A 139 5.32 14.96 -0.41
CA LEU A 139 4.27 13.96 -0.26
C LEU A 139 3.09 14.38 -1.11
N GLU A 140 2.61 13.49 -1.98
CA GLU A 140 1.48 13.76 -2.86
C GLU A 140 0.39 12.70 -2.69
N HIS A 141 -0.87 13.13 -2.68
CA HIS A 141 -2.03 12.25 -2.67
C HIS A 141 -2.24 11.60 -4.03
N HIS A 142 -2.16 10.29 -4.08
CA HIS A 142 -2.41 9.46 -5.27
C HIS A 142 -3.30 8.27 -4.89
N PRO A 143 -4.63 8.45 -4.85
CA PRO A 143 -5.54 7.36 -4.55
C PRO A 143 -5.42 6.27 -5.61
N GLY A 144 -5.72 5.06 -5.20
CA GLY A 144 -5.62 3.88 -6.08
C GLY A 144 -5.71 2.60 -5.28
N PRO A 145 -4.62 2.06 -4.73
CA PRO A 145 -4.66 0.88 -3.85
C PRO A 145 -5.54 1.08 -2.63
N THR A 146 -5.55 2.29 -2.09
CA THR A 146 -6.50 2.80 -1.09
C THR A 146 -6.86 4.25 -1.39
N GLN A 147 -7.94 4.74 -0.81
CA GLN A 147 -8.37 6.15 -0.93
C GLN A 147 -7.39 7.14 -0.29
N GLY A 148 -6.55 6.70 0.63
CA GLY A 148 -5.56 7.53 1.32
C GLY A 148 -4.12 7.26 0.87
N SER A 149 -3.90 6.60 -0.26
CA SER A 149 -2.55 6.32 -0.77
C SER A 149 -1.84 7.60 -1.18
N ILE A 150 -0.55 7.68 -0.83
CA ILE A 150 0.32 8.81 -1.14
C ILE A 150 1.64 8.30 -1.76
N TRP A 151 2.33 9.20 -2.44
CA TRP A 151 3.70 8.99 -2.88
C TRP A 151 4.66 9.93 -2.15
N VAL A 152 5.92 9.48 -2.02
CA VAL A 152 7.03 10.30 -1.52
C VAL A 152 7.99 10.55 -2.66
N LEU A 153 8.11 11.80 -3.08
CA LEU A 153 8.95 12.22 -4.20
C LEU A 153 10.20 12.94 -3.70
N ILE A 154 11.32 12.62 -4.30
CA ILE A 154 12.59 13.33 -4.14
C ILE A 154 13.05 13.77 -5.55
N PRO A 155 12.58 14.93 -6.04
CA PRO A 155 12.77 15.34 -7.45
C PRO A 155 14.23 15.47 -7.87
N SER A 156 15.08 16.02 -7.01
CA SER A 156 16.51 16.21 -7.29
C SER A 156 17.27 14.89 -7.45
N ALA A 157 16.85 13.83 -6.72
CA ALA A 157 17.42 12.49 -6.80
C ALA A 157 16.71 11.62 -7.85
N LYS A 158 15.59 12.06 -8.40
CA LYS A 158 14.68 11.27 -9.24
C LYS A 158 14.31 9.94 -8.60
N VAL A 159 13.95 9.97 -7.33
CA VAL A 159 13.46 8.81 -6.57
C VAL A 159 12.02 9.05 -6.16
N ILE A 160 11.20 8.01 -6.22
CA ILE A 160 9.79 8.06 -5.82
C ILE A 160 9.38 6.76 -5.14
N PHE A 161 8.81 6.86 -3.94
CA PHE A 161 8.18 5.74 -3.24
C PHE A 161 6.67 5.79 -3.51
N VAL A 162 6.11 4.70 -4.02
CA VAL A 162 4.74 4.66 -4.56
C VAL A 162 3.79 3.70 -3.82
N GLY A 163 4.24 3.12 -2.72
CA GLY A 163 3.40 2.18 -1.95
C GLY A 163 3.00 0.95 -2.78
N ASP A 164 1.74 0.56 -2.66
CA ASP A 164 1.15 -0.56 -3.40
C ASP A 164 0.64 -0.18 -4.80
N THR A 165 0.97 1.00 -5.30
CA THR A 165 0.63 1.37 -6.69
C THR A 165 1.19 0.36 -7.69
N ILE A 166 2.37 -0.23 -7.41
CA ILE A 166 2.95 -1.33 -8.18
C ILE A 166 3.12 -2.53 -7.26
N LEU A 167 2.67 -3.68 -7.73
CA LEU A 167 2.77 -4.96 -7.04
C LEU A 167 3.46 -5.97 -7.96
N ASN A 168 4.60 -6.50 -7.55
CA ASN A 168 5.32 -7.53 -8.29
C ASN A 168 4.91 -8.92 -7.80
N ASP A 169 4.66 -9.82 -8.75
CA ASP A 169 4.40 -11.25 -8.52
C ASP A 169 3.29 -11.54 -7.49
N GLN A 170 2.32 -10.64 -7.38
CA GLN A 170 1.18 -10.80 -6.48
C GLN A 170 -0.09 -10.15 -7.02
N THR A 171 -1.22 -10.54 -6.44
CA THR A 171 -2.53 -9.99 -6.80
C THR A 171 -2.81 -8.69 -6.06
N PRO A 172 -3.56 -7.75 -6.68
CA PRO A 172 -3.93 -6.50 -6.02
C PRO A 172 -4.92 -6.71 -4.86
N PHE A 173 -4.82 -5.85 -3.85
CA PHE A 173 -5.87 -5.66 -2.85
C PHE A 173 -6.93 -4.73 -3.45
N LEU A 174 -8.15 -5.22 -3.61
CA LEU A 174 -9.20 -4.48 -4.32
C LEU A 174 -10.31 -3.95 -3.41
N ALA A 175 -10.50 -4.54 -2.23
CA ALA A 175 -11.65 -4.26 -1.37
C ALA A 175 -11.80 -2.77 -1.00
N SER A 176 -10.70 -2.02 -0.92
CA SER A 176 -10.69 -0.58 -0.61
C SER A 176 -10.07 0.26 -1.73
N ALA A 177 -9.89 -0.32 -2.92
CA ALA A 177 -9.26 0.34 -4.05
C ALA A 177 -10.19 1.33 -4.75
N ASP A 178 -9.58 2.30 -5.44
CA ASP A 178 -10.19 3.10 -6.49
C ASP A 178 -9.52 2.69 -7.82
N LEU A 179 -10.14 1.79 -8.56
CA LEU A 179 -9.55 1.25 -9.79
C LEU A 179 -9.31 2.30 -10.87
N PRO A 180 -10.25 3.24 -11.15
CA PRO A 180 -10.00 4.33 -12.08
C PRO A 180 -8.80 5.20 -11.69
N ALA A 181 -8.76 5.69 -10.44
CA ALA A 181 -7.66 6.51 -9.95
C ALA A 181 -6.32 5.74 -9.93
N TRP A 182 -6.36 4.43 -9.62
CA TRP A 182 -5.16 3.59 -9.68
C TRP A 182 -4.59 3.47 -11.09
N ILE A 183 -5.46 3.31 -12.08
CA ILE A 183 -5.06 3.27 -13.50
C ILE A 183 -4.45 4.61 -13.93
N GLU A 184 -5.05 5.74 -13.53
CA GLU A 184 -4.52 7.09 -13.79
C GLU A 184 -3.14 7.29 -13.16
N SER A 185 -2.97 6.90 -11.90
CA SER A 185 -1.68 6.93 -11.18
C SER A 185 -0.58 6.13 -11.91
N LEU A 186 -0.90 4.95 -12.41
CA LEU A 186 0.05 4.14 -13.18
C LEU A 186 0.39 4.75 -14.56
N GLU A 187 -0.57 5.36 -15.24
CA GLU A 187 -0.29 6.08 -16.50
C GLU A 187 0.60 7.30 -16.24
N LEU A 188 0.41 7.99 -15.11
CA LEU A 188 1.27 9.10 -14.68
C LEU A 188 2.71 8.62 -14.42
N LEU A 189 2.89 7.51 -13.70
CA LEU A 189 4.22 6.90 -13.48
C LEU A 189 4.91 6.58 -14.80
N LYS A 190 4.18 6.00 -15.73
CA LYS A 190 4.69 5.61 -17.05
C LYS A 190 5.12 6.79 -17.91
N THR A 191 4.52 7.96 -17.74
CA THR A 191 4.74 9.15 -18.58
C THR A 191 5.64 10.19 -17.90
N ALA A 192 5.17 10.78 -16.80
CA ALA A 192 5.85 11.88 -16.11
C ALA A 192 7.08 11.40 -15.32
N TYR A 193 7.01 10.20 -14.75
CA TYR A 193 8.07 9.67 -13.86
C TYR A 193 8.93 8.56 -14.48
N LYS A 194 8.94 8.44 -15.80
CA LYS A 194 9.70 7.41 -16.53
C LYS A 194 11.22 7.41 -16.28
N GLN A 195 11.77 8.53 -15.79
CA GLN A 195 13.20 8.68 -15.46
C GLN A 195 13.50 8.53 -13.98
N TYR A 196 12.47 8.26 -13.17
CA TYR A 196 12.62 8.08 -11.72
C TYR A 196 12.94 6.63 -11.37
N THR A 197 13.73 6.46 -10.33
CA THR A 197 13.82 5.18 -9.62
C THR A 197 12.54 5.02 -8.81
N ILE A 198 11.69 4.07 -9.21
CA ILE A 198 10.37 3.85 -8.62
C ILE A 198 10.47 2.72 -7.61
N ILE A 199 10.14 3.00 -6.36
CA ILE A 199 10.18 2.03 -5.25
C ILE A 199 8.75 1.72 -4.81
N SER A 200 8.35 0.45 -4.94
CA SER A 200 7.09 -0.04 -4.36
C SER A 200 7.30 -0.60 -2.97
N SER A 201 6.25 -0.61 -2.16
CA SER A 201 6.31 -1.22 -0.82
C SER A 201 6.37 -2.75 -0.86
N ARG A 202 6.16 -3.36 -2.04
CA ARG A 202 6.20 -4.82 -2.22
C ARG A 202 6.94 -5.19 -3.49
N GLY A 203 8.25 -5.40 -3.37
CA GLY A 203 9.11 -5.80 -4.47
C GLY A 203 10.18 -4.78 -4.86
N GLY A 204 10.40 -3.74 -4.04
CA GLY A 204 11.51 -2.81 -4.17
C GLY A 204 11.48 -1.97 -5.44
N SER A 205 12.61 -1.88 -6.13
CA SER A 205 12.77 -1.06 -7.34
C SER A 205 12.02 -1.65 -8.55
N ASN A 206 11.33 -0.79 -9.29
CA ASN A 206 10.46 -1.17 -10.39
C ASN A 206 10.80 -0.45 -11.69
N GLY A 207 10.67 -1.18 -12.80
CA GLY A 207 10.81 -0.68 -14.15
C GLY A 207 9.47 -0.49 -14.86
N ILE A 208 9.56 -0.01 -16.10
CA ILE A 208 8.40 0.25 -16.98
C ILE A 208 7.55 -1.00 -17.22
N ASP A 209 8.15 -2.19 -17.22
CA ASP A 209 7.44 -3.43 -17.49
C ASP A 209 6.55 -3.86 -16.30
N SER A 210 6.97 -3.57 -15.05
CA SER A 210 6.11 -3.72 -13.87
C SER A 210 4.87 -2.84 -13.96
N ILE A 211 5.03 -1.57 -14.38
CA ILE A 211 3.92 -0.63 -14.58
C ILE A 211 2.96 -1.15 -15.66
N ARG A 212 3.50 -1.58 -16.81
CA ARG A 212 2.69 -2.12 -17.92
C ARG A 212 1.90 -3.36 -17.51
N SER A 213 2.54 -4.27 -16.77
CA SER A 213 1.91 -5.48 -16.26
C SER A 213 0.78 -5.16 -15.30
N GLN A 214 1.01 -4.27 -14.35
CA GLN A 214 -0.01 -3.82 -13.39
C GLN A 214 -1.19 -3.13 -14.11
N LEU A 215 -0.93 -2.22 -15.04
CA LEU A 215 -1.96 -1.58 -15.86
C LEU A 215 -2.82 -2.60 -16.62
N LYS A 216 -2.20 -3.60 -17.24
CA LYS A 216 -2.91 -4.64 -17.99
C LYS A 216 -3.88 -5.40 -17.09
N ILE A 217 -3.44 -5.74 -15.88
CA ILE A 217 -4.25 -6.49 -14.92
C ILE A 217 -5.42 -5.64 -14.42
N LEU A 218 -5.17 -4.40 -13.97
CA LEU A 218 -6.22 -3.52 -13.45
C LEU A 218 -7.27 -3.20 -14.53
N LYS A 219 -6.84 -2.89 -15.76
CA LYS A 219 -7.76 -2.67 -16.89
C LYS A 219 -8.59 -3.92 -17.22
N LYS A 220 -8.01 -5.12 -17.05
CA LYS A 220 -8.74 -6.38 -17.25
C LYS A 220 -9.76 -6.61 -16.15
N ILE A 221 -9.40 -6.32 -14.89
CA ILE A 221 -10.31 -6.39 -13.75
C ILE A 221 -11.49 -5.46 -13.97
N LEU A 222 -11.23 -4.16 -14.20
CA LEU A 222 -12.27 -3.15 -14.38
C LEU A 222 -13.26 -3.53 -15.48
N ARG A 223 -12.77 -3.91 -16.68
CA ARG A 223 -13.62 -4.37 -17.78
C ARG A 223 -14.45 -5.62 -17.43
N GLY A 224 -13.89 -6.54 -16.66
CA GLY A 224 -14.59 -7.73 -16.20
C GLY A 224 -15.75 -7.39 -15.29
N LEU A 225 -15.52 -6.50 -14.31
CA LEU A 225 -16.54 -6.03 -13.37
C LEU A 225 -17.63 -5.23 -14.08
N GLU A 226 -17.28 -4.28 -14.95
CA GLU A 226 -18.24 -3.53 -15.77
C GLU A 226 -19.12 -4.44 -16.65
N LYS A 227 -18.54 -5.52 -17.19
CA LYS A 227 -19.29 -6.50 -18.00
C LYS A 227 -20.30 -7.29 -17.16
N LEU A 228 -19.98 -7.60 -15.92
CA LEU A 228 -20.90 -8.23 -14.97
C LEU A 228 -22.00 -7.24 -14.56
N ALA A 229 -21.65 -6.00 -14.25
CA ALA A 229 -22.59 -4.95 -13.87
C ALA A 229 -23.62 -4.66 -14.98
N LYS A 230 -23.20 -4.61 -16.26
CA LYS A 230 -24.10 -4.44 -17.40
C LYS A 230 -25.12 -5.59 -17.58
N LYS A 231 -24.94 -6.71 -16.89
CA LYS A 231 -25.83 -7.87 -16.91
C LYS A 231 -26.60 -8.04 -15.60
N ASP A 232 -26.51 -7.04 -14.71
CA ASP A 232 -27.07 -7.08 -13.37
C ASP A 232 -26.69 -8.36 -12.61
N ALA A 233 -25.43 -8.83 -12.82
CA ALA A 233 -24.95 -10.06 -12.23
C ALA A 233 -24.72 -9.90 -10.72
N PRO A 234 -25.03 -10.89 -9.88
CA PRO A 234 -24.76 -10.83 -8.46
C PRO A 234 -23.24 -10.90 -8.17
N PRO A 235 -22.78 -10.41 -6.99
CA PRO A 235 -21.35 -10.33 -6.64
C PRO A 235 -20.59 -11.65 -6.72
N GLU A 236 -21.26 -12.77 -6.46
CA GLU A 236 -20.70 -14.14 -6.54
C GLU A 236 -20.16 -14.47 -7.94
N MET A 237 -20.74 -13.88 -8.99
CA MET A 237 -20.30 -14.09 -10.38
C MET A 237 -18.90 -13.52 -10.65
N THR A 238 -18.35 -12.68 -9.76
CA THR A 238 -16.97 -12.20 -9.85
C THR A 238 -15.95 -13.34 -9.73
N GLU A 239 -16.31 -14.47 -9.09
CA GLU A 239 -15.47 -15.67 -8.99
C GLU A 239 -15.02 -16.17 -10.37
N GLY A 240 -15.88 -16.06 -11.38
CA GLY A 240 -15.58 -16.46 -12.74
C GLY A 240 -14.45 -15.68 -13.42
N LEU A 241 -14.06 -14.52 -12.89
CA LEU A 241 -12.94 -13.73 -13.40
C LEU A 241 -11.58 -14.24 -12.95
N ILE A 242 -11.51 -14.94 -11.81
CA ILE A 242 -10.27 -15.26 -11.11
C ILE A 242 -9.31 -16.07 -11.98
N SER A 243 -9.76 -17.15 -12.59
CA SER A 243 -8.90 -18.04 -13.38
C SER A 243 -8.19 -17.30 -14.51
N SER A 244 -8.92 -16.41 -15.19
CA SER A 244 -8.38 -15.59 -16.28
C SER A 244 -7.43 -14.50 -15.81
N LEU A 245 -7.61 -13.97 -14.61
CA LEU A 245 -6.74 -12.95 -14.00
C LEU A 245 -5.41 -13.57 -13.55
N ILE A 246 -5.48 -14.70 -12.85
CA ILE A 246 -4.30 -15.40 -12.33
C ILE A 246 -3.39 -15.90 -13.47
N SER A 247 -3.94 -16.31 -14.59
CA SER A 247 -3.12 -16.73 -15.76
C SER A 247 -2.23 -15.61 -16.31
N GLY A 248 -2.52 -14.36 -15.99
CA GLY A 248 -1.77 -13.18 -16.42
C GLY A 248 -0.75 -12.66 -15.40
N ILE A 249 -0.60 -13.31 -14.25
CA ILE A 249 0.30 -12.88 -13.16
C ILE A 249 1.28 -14.02 -12.87
N SER A 250 2.57 -13.69 -12.77
CA SER A 250 3.59 -14.63 -12.28
C SER A 250 3.45 -14.73 -10.76
N LEU A 251 2.83 -15.80 -10.27
CA LEU A 251 2.60 -15.97 -8.83
C LEU A 251 3.53 -17.04 -8.25
N PRO A 252 4.17 -16.79 -7.09
CA PRO A 252 4.90 -17.81 -6.35
C PRO A 252 3.99 -19.00 -6.01
N THR A 253 4.45 -20.21 -6.29
CA THR A 253 3.66 -21.44 -6.15
C THR A 253 3.17 -21.65 -4.72
N ASN A 254 4.02 -21.37 -3.74
CA ASN A 254 3.72 -21.52 -2.31
C ASN A 254 2.67 -20.51 -1.78
N ARG A 255 2.43 -19.41 -2.49
CA ARG A 255 1.47 -18.35 -2.10
C ARG A 255 0.23 -18.29 -2.99
N ARG A 256 0.15 -19.12 -4.00
CA ARG A 256 -0.94 -19.09 -5.00
C ARG A 256 -2.33 -19.14 -4.38
N LYS A 257 -2.53 -19.97 -3.34
CA LYS A 257 -3.82 -20.08 -2.65
C LYS A 257 -4.23 -18.76 -1.97
N HIS A 258 -3.31 -18.10 -1.28
CA HIS A 258 -3.56 -16.79 -0.64
C HIS A 258 -3.91 -15.72 -1.68
N TYR A 259 -3.21 -15.69 -2.82
CA TYR A 259 -3.48 -14.71 -3.87
C TYR A 259 -4.82 -14.96 -4.59
N ILE A 260 -5.25 -16.21 -4.72
CA ILE A 260 -6.61 -16.56 -5.20
C ILE A 260 -7.65 -16.02 -4.21
N GLN A 261 -7.47 -16.27 -2.92
CA GLN A 261 -8.36 -15.78 -1.86
C GLN A 261 -8.41 -14.25 -1.82
N ARG A 262 -7.27 -13.57 -1.96
CA ARG A 262 -7.19 -12.11 -2.06
C ARG A 262 -8.01 -11.56 -3.22
N LEU A 263 -7.89 -12.17 -4.41
CA LEU A 263 -8.71 -11.77 -5.56
C LEU A 263 -10.19 -12.03 -5.33
N ARG A 264 -10.57 -13.19 -4.80
CA ARG A 264 -11.96 -13.54 -4.48
C ARG A 264 -12.58 -12.49 -3.57
N HIS A 265 -11.98 -12.27 -2.43
CA HIS A 265 -12.41 -11.26 -1.46
C HIS A 265 -12.47 -9.87 -2.09
N GLY A 266 -11.38 -9.43 -2.73
CA GLY A 266 -11.27 -8.09 -3.30
C GLY A 266 -12.28 -7.82 -4.43
N LEU A 267 -12.46 -8.77 -5.35
CA LEU A 267 -13.43 -8.63 -6.44
C LEU A 267 -14.86 -8.56 -5.93
N TYR A 268 -15.23 -9.45 -4.99
CA TYR A 268 -16.55 -9.49 -4.39
C TYR A 268 -16.87 -8.15 -3.71
N TYR A 269 -16.00 -7.69 -2.80
CA TYR A 269 -16.26 -6.45 -2.06
C TYR A 269 -16.22 -5.21 -2.95
N TYR A 270 -15.26 -5.12 -3.87
CA TYR A 270 -15.23 -4.01 -4.83
C TYR A 270 -16.51 -3.94 -5.65
N TYR A 271 -16.96 -5.06 -6.19
CA TYR A 271 -18.18 -5.14 -6.99
C TYR A 271 -19.42 -4.76 -6.18
N SER A 272 -19.56 -5.30 -4.97
CA SER A 272 -20.67 -5.00 -4.07
C SER A 272 -20.76 -3.51 -3.73
N GLN A 273 -19.62 -2.86 -3.52
CA GLN A 273 -19.58 -1.44 -3.15
C GLN A 273 -19.84 -0.48 -4.32
N HIS A 274 -19.46 -0.85 -5.53
CA HIS A 274 -19.45 0.07 -6.67
C HIS A 274 -20.55 -0.19 -7.69
N TYR A 275 -21.14 -1.38 -7.70
CA TYR A 275 -22.10 -1.78 -8.74
C TYR A 275 -23.42 -2.31 -8.21
N ILE A 276 -23.55 -2.61 -6.92
CA ILE A 276 -24.82 -3.05 -6.33
C ILE A 276 -25.47 -1.86 -5.61
N THR A 277 -26.69 -1.53 -5.99
CA THR A 277 -27.50 -0.50 -5.32
C THR A 277 -28.02 -1.02 -3.97
N LEU A 278 -28.16 -0.12 -2.98
CA LEU A 278 -28.67 -0.47 -1.64
C LEU A 278 -30.03 -1.17 -1.67
N GLU A 279 -30.87 -0.88 -2.66
CA GLU A 279 -32.17 -1.52 -2.86
C GLU A 279 -32.08 -3.03 -3.16
N ALA A 280 -31.00 -3.48 -3.84
CA ALA A 280 -30.80 -4.89 -4.13
C ALA A 280 -30.33 -5.67 -2.88
N LEU A 281 -29.61 -5.03 -1.96
CA LEU A 281 -29.13 -5.65 -0.71
C LEU A 281 -30.24 -5.85 0.33
N GLU A 282 -31.36 -5.09 0.27
CA GLU A 282 -32.49 -5.24 1.16
C GLU A 282 -33.43 -6.37 0.72
N GLN A 283 -33.53 -6.64 -0.56
CA GLN A 283 -34.35 -7.74 -1.10
C GLN A 283 -33.81 -9.12 -0.79
N ASP A 284 -32.48 -9.27 -0.74
CA ASP A 284 -31.83 -10.55 -0.45
C ASP A 284 -31.89 -10.93 1.05
N LYS A 285 -32.09 -9.96 1.95
CA LYS A 285 -32.29 -10.20 3.39
C LYS A 285 -33.73 -10.56 3.76
N SER A 286 -34.68 -10.44 2.83
CA SER A 286 -36.09 -10.71 3.04
C SER A 286 -36.59 -12.00 2.37
N SER A 287 -35.71 -12.75 1.72
CA SER A 287 -35.90 -14.08 1.13
C SER A 287 -35.19 -15.15 1.93
#